data_3e2cc8f5f6e31c06b3fc4e60841ef820
#
_entry.id   3e2cc8f5f6e31c06b3fc4e60841ef820
#
_cell.length_a   1.000
_cell.length_b   1.000
_cell.length_c   1.000
_cell.angle_alpha   90.00
_cell.angle_beta   90.00
_cell.angle_gamma   90.00
#
_symmetry.space_group_name_H-M   'P 1'
#
loop_
_entity.id
_entity.type
_entity.pdbx_description
1 polymer ?
#
loop_
_entity_poly.entity_id
_entity_poly.type
_entity_poly.pdbx_seq_one_letter_code
_entity_poly.pdbx_strand_id
1 'polypeptide(L)'
;MEFTEVLTAVREWLAHVPLPAQINRDTDDGLWAYIETDNALAELIVGKDACAPWRFVSMTVLDTRLEPQAGPVFTLWGREEHTIADILRELDRGMEMIGAM
;
A
#
# COMPACT_ATOMS: atom_id res chain seq x y z
N MET A 1 -9.75 3.31 14.32
CA MET A 1 -8.33 2.99 14.12
C MET A 1 -7.54 4.28 14.13
N GLU A 2 -6.46 4.30 14.87
CA GLU A 2 -5.63 5.48 15.04
C GLU A 2 -4.50 5.51 14.01
N PHE A 3 -4.10 6.71 13.58
CA PHE A 3 -3.04 6.86 12.59
C PHE A 3 -1.73 6.16 12.99
N THR A 4 -1.30 6.35 14.24
CA THR A 4 -0.04 5.78 14.74
C THR A 4 -0.07 4.25 14.71
N GLU A 5 -1.22 3.64 15.00
CA GLU A 5 -1.39 2.19 14.93
C GLU A 5 -1.27 1.69 13.50
N VAL A 6 -1.90 2.41 12.55
CA VAL A 6 -1.82 2.07 11.13
C VAL A 6 -0.39 2.19 10.63
N LEU A 7 0.27 3.30 10.93
CA LEU A 7 1.65 3.54 10.51
C LEU A 7 2.59 2.45 11.02
N THR A 8 2.49 2.09 12.30
CA THR A 8 3.31 1.05 12.91
C THR A 8 3.06 -0.30 12.26
N ALA A 9 1.80 -0.68 12.10
CA ALA A 9 1.43 -1.97 11.51
C ALA A 9 1.89 -2.09 10.06
N VAL A 10 1.69 -1.05 9.26
CA VAL A 10 2.09 -1.06 7.84
C VAL A 10 3.61 -1.07 7.71
N ARG A 11 4.32 -0.32 8.56
CA ARG A 11 5.78 -0.31 8.58
C ARG A 11 6.34 -1.70 8.88
N GLU A 12 5.78 -2.39 9.88
CA GLU A 12 6.18 -3.75 10.21
C GLU A 12 5.85 -4.73 9.07
N TRP A 13 4.67 -4.59 8.48
CA TRP A 13 4.27 -5.40 7.34
C TRP A 13 5.26 -5.24 6.18
N LEU A 14 5.62 -4.00 5.85
CA LEU A 14 6.55 -3.71 4.76
C LEU A 14 7.94 -4.31 5.01
N ALA A 15 8.39 -4.33 6.26
CA ALA A 15 9.68 -4.92 6.63
C ALA A 15 9.74 -6.44 6.40
N HIS A 16 8.60 -7.10 6.28
CA HIS A 16 8.49 -8.55 6.11
C HIS A 16 8.03 -8.99 4.73
N VAL A 17 7.77 -8.06 3.79
CA VAL A 17 7.39 -8.46 2.43
C VAL A 17 8.58 -9.13 1.74
N PRO A 18 8.32 -10.17 0.92
CA PRO A 18 9.40 -10.94 0.28
C PRO A 18 10.02 -10.25 -0.94
N LEU A 19 9.53 -9.08 -1.32
CA LEU A 19 10.02 -8.31 -2.45
C LEU A 19 10.75 -7.06 -1.98
N PRO A 20 11.79 -6.60 -2.71
CA PRO A 20 12.49 -5.38 -2.33
C PRO A 20 11.56 -4.17 -2.45
N ALA A 21 11.56 -3.35 -1.41
CA ALA A 21 10.80 -2.12 -1.37
C ALA A 21 11.76 -0.94 -1.35
N GLN A 22 11.45 0.09 -2.15
CA GLN A 22 12.13 1.35 -2.10
C GLN A 22 11.34 2.29 -1.22
N ILE A 23 11.92 2.72 -0.10
CA ILE A 23 11.28 3.64 0.82
C ILE A 23 11.72 5.06 0.47
N ASN A 24 10.76 5.89 0.03
CA ASN A 24 11.02 7.27 -0.33
C ASN A 24 10.82 8.22 0.85
N ARG A 25 9.97 7.84 1.79
CA ARG A 25 9.71 8.61 2.98
C ARG A 25 9.29 7.68 4.12
N ASP A 26 9.88 7.86 5.28
CA ASP A 26 9.50 7.13 6.50
C ASP A 26 9.69 8.08 7.67
N THR A 27 8.62 8.73 8.09
CA THR A 27 8.59 9.71 9.17
C THR A 27 7.44 9.41 10.11
N ASP A 28 7.35 10.15 11.22
CA ASP A 28 6.23 10.04 12.15
C ASP A 28 4.89 10.48 11.53
N ASP A 29 4.95 11.22 10.42
CA ASP A 29 3.76 11.73 9.73
C ASP A 29 3.33 10.88 8.54
N GLY A 30 4.13 9.90 8.16
CA GLY A 30 3.78 9.05 7.03
C GLY A 30 4.88 8.15 6.51
N LEU A 31 4.45 7.29 5.59
CA LEU A 31 5.32 6.33 4.91
C LEU A 31 4.98 6.38 3.41
N TRP A 32 6.01 6.41 2.57
CA TRP A 32 5.83 6.36 1.12
C TRP A 32 6.86 5.40 0.54
N ALA A 33 6.38 4.33 -0.07
CA ALA A 33 7.23 3.27 -0.57
C ALA A 33 6.73 2.73 -1.91
N TYR A 34 7.66 2.17 -2.69
CA TYR A 34 7.37 1.47 -3.93
C TYR A 34 7.88 0.04 -3.85
N ILE A 35 7.14 -0.87 -4.46
CA ILE A 35 7.56 -2.24 -4.71
C ILE A 35 7.51 -2.43 -6.22
N GLU A 36 8.66 -2.73 -6.82
CA GLU A 36 8.76 -2.87 -8.26
C GLU A 36 9.26 -4.26 -8.63
N THR A 37 8.61 -4.88 -9.60
CA THR A 37 9.05 -6.12 -10.24
C THR A 37 9.13 -5.87 -11.75
N ASP A 38 9.51 -6.90 -12.52
CA ASP A 38 9.59 -6.78 -13.98
C ASP A 38 8.24 -6.37 -14.60
N ASN A 39 7.14 -6.78 -13.99
CA ASN A 39 5.79 -6.61 -14.57
C ASN A 39 4.84 -5.76 -13.72
N ALA A 40 5.27 -5.31 -12.55
CA ALA A 40 4.40 -4.60 -11.63
C ALA A 40 5.10 -3.43 -10.96
N LEU A 41 4.32 -2.39 -10.68
CA LEU A 41 4.73 -1.28 -9.84
C LEU A 41 3.64 -1.04 -8.81
N ALA A 42 3.97 -1.14 -7.53
CA ALA A 42 3.05 -0.86 -6.45
C ALA A 42 3.50 0.38 -5.68
N GLU A 43 2.56 1.26 -5.39
CA GLU A 43 2.80 2.43 -4.55
C GLU A 43 2.01 2.28 -3.27
N LEU A 44 2.69 2.40 -2.13
CA LEU A 44 2.11 2.34 -0.80
C LEU A 44 2.29 3.68 -0.12
N ILE A 45 1.19 4.26 0.32
CA ILE A 45 1.20 5.56 1.01
C ILE A 45 0.45 5.41 2.32
N VAL A 46 1.08 5.85 3.42
CA VAL A 46 0.43 6.06 4.71
C VAL A 46 0.58 7.53 5.06
N GLY A 47 -0.52 8.21 5.24
CA GLY A 47 -0.53 9.65 5.49
C GLY A 47 -1.51 10.05 6.57
N LYS A 48 -1.06 10.94 7.46
CA LYS A 48 -1.86 11.44 8.57
C LYS A 48 -3.03 12.30 8.09
N ASP A 49 -2.81 13.05 7.01
CA ASP A 49 -3.78 14.02 6.49
C ASP A 49 -4.59 13.48 5.32
N ALA A 50 -4.78 12.15 5.27
CA ALA A 50 -5.59 11.55 4.22
C ALA A 50 -7.01 12.11 4.27
N CYS A 51 -7.49 12.59 3.12
CA CYS A 51 -8.83 13.18 3.00
C CYS A 51 -9.91 12.10 2.95
N ALA A 52 -11.05 12.37 3.55
CA ALA A 52 -12.21 11.51 3.35
C ALA A 52 -12.50 11.34 1.85
N PRO A 53 -12.93 10.15 1.40
CA PRO A 53 -13.35 8.98 2.21
C PRO A 53 -12.22 8.06 2.69
N TRP A 54 -10.96 8.40 2.39
CA TRP A 54 -9.82 7.55 2.71
C TRP A 54 -9.35 7.77 4.14
N ARG A 55 -8.89 6.68 4.76
CA ARG A 55 -8.36 6.72 6.10
C ARG A 55 -6.95 6.18 6.09
N PHE A 56 -5.98 7.09 6.11
CA PHE A 56 -4.55 6.89 6.41
C PHE A 56 -3.73 6.06 5.41
N VAL A 57 -4.29 5.08 4.70
CA VAL A 57 -3.49 4.16 3.89
C VAL A 57 -4.09 3.97 2.51
N SER A 58 -3.21 3.92 1.50
CA SER A 58 -3.58 3.51 0.15
C SER A 58 -2.49 2.65 -0.46
N MET A 59 -2.88 1.73 -1.31
CA MET A 59 -1.98 0.94 -2.14
C MET A 59 -2.55 0.86 -3.53
N THR A 60 -1.72 1.13 -4.52
CA THR A 60 -2.09 1.05 -5.94
C THR A 60 -1.10 0.14 -6.64
N VAL A 61 -1.59 -0.85 -7.37
CA VAL A 61 -0.76 -1.76 -8.15
C VAL A 61 -1.05 -1.56 -9.63
N LEU A 62 0.00 -1.32 -10.39
CA LEU A 62 -0.05 -1.18 -11.85
C LEU A 62 0.63 -2.40 -12.49
N ASP A 63 0.02 -2.90 -13.57
CA ASP A 63 0.67 -3.85 -14.46
C ASP A 63 1.43 -3.04 -15.51
N THR A 64 2.75 -3.04 -15.45
CA THR A 64 3.60 -2.21 -16.32
C THR A 64 3.62 -2.67 -17.77
N ARG A 65 3.04 -3.85 -18.06
CA ARG A 65 2.89 -4.35 -19.44
C ARG A 65 1.67 -3.75 -20.14
N LEU A 66 0.73 -3.19 -19.39
CA LEU A 66 -0.50 -2.61 -19.93
C LEU A 66 -0.28 -1.15 -20.36
N GLU A 67 -1.19 -0.64 -21.19
CA GLU A 67 -1.21 0.76 -21.59
C GLU A 67 -1.44 1.65 -20.35
N PRO A 68 -0.82 2.85 -20.29
CA PRO A 68 -1.00 3.74 -19.12
C PRO A 68 -2.46 4.05 -18.78
N GLN A 69 -3.33 4.13 -19.79
CA GLN A 69 -4.75 4.42 -19.59
C GLN A 69 -5.55 3.23 -19.07
N ALA A 70 -4.97 2.04 -18.99
CA ALA A 70 -5.66 0.86 -18.44
C ALA A 70 -5.95 1.01 -16.95
N GLY A 71 -5.18 1.84 -16.25
CA GLY A 71 -5.37 2.09 -14.83
C GLY A 71 -4.84 0.98 -13.93
N PRO A 72 -5.02 1.11 -12.62
CA PRO A 72 -4.55 0.11 -11.67
C PRO A 72 -5.29 -1.21 -11.77
N VAL A 73 -4.56 -2.31 -11.56
CA VAL A 73 -5.16 -3.66 -11.48
C VAL A 73 -5.59 -4.01 -10.06
N PHE A 74 -5.12 -3.27 -9.08
CA PHE A 74 -5.52 -3.41 -7.68
C PHE A 74 -5.42 -2.06 -6.99
N THR A 75 -6.41 -1.76 -6.16
CA THR A 75 -6.41 -0.54 -5.37
C THR A 75 -6.94 -0.84 -3.98
N LEU A 76 -6.22 -0.41 -2.97
CA LEU A 76 -6.68 -0.39 -1.57
C LEU A 76 -6.77 1.05 -1.11
N TRP A 77 -7.90 1.42 -0.54
CA TRP A 77 -8.05 2.65 0.21
C TRP A 77 -8.54 2.31 1.61
N GLY A 78 -7.78 2.70 2.63
CA GLY A 78 -8.20 2.53 4.01
C GLY A 78 -9.49 3.31 4.26
N ARG A 79 -10.39 2.72 5.06
CA ARG A 79 -11.67 3.32 5.41
C ARG A 79 -11.83 3.34 6.92
N GLU A 80 -12.71 4.19 7.40
CA GLU A 80 -12.94 4.35 8.83
C GLU A 80 -13.43 3.05 9.49
N GLU A 81 -14.21 2.25 8.78
CA GLU A 81 -14.72 0.98 9.27
C GLU A 81 -13.69 -0.16 9.27
N HIS A 82 -12.53 0.03 8.63
CA HIS A 82 -11.49 -0.99 8.62
C HIS A 82 -10.81 -1.14 9.99
N THR A 83 -10.51 -2.39 10.35
CA THR A 83 -9.59 -2.67 11.45
C THR A 83 -8.16 -2.77 10.90
N ILE A 84 -7.17 -2.80 11.78
CA ILE A 84 -5.77 -3.05 11.37
C ILE A 84 -5.66 -4.39 10.63
N ALA A 85 -6.34 -5.43 11.14
CA ALA A 85 -6.34 -6.75 10.49
C ALA A 85 -6.92 -6.69 9.08
N ASP A 86 -7.97 -5.90 8.86
CA ASP A 86 -8.55 -5.71 7.53
C ASP A 86 -7.54 -5.07 6.57
N ILE A 87 -6.85 -4.03 7.03
CA ILE A 87 -5.83 -3.33 6.22
C ILE A 87 -4.69 -4.29 5.84
N LEU A 88 -4.17 -5.04 6.79
CA LEU A 88 -3.08 -5.98 6.52
C LEU A 88 -3.50 -7.08 5.55
N ARG A 89 -4.74 -7.57 5.68
CA ARG A 89 -5.30 -8.57 4.75
C ARG A 89 -5.37 -8.03 3.33
N GLU A 90 -5.81 -6.78 3.17
CA GLU A 90 -5.88 -6.15 1.85
C GLU A 90 -4.50 -5.89 1.26
N LEU A 91 -3.51 -5.50 2.08
CA LEU A 91 -2.13 -5.37 1.63
C LEU A 91 -1.58 -6.72 1.15
N ASP A 92 -1.88 -7.80 1.86
CA ASP A 92 -1.48 -9.15 1.44
C ASP A 92 -2.10 -9.53 0.10
N ARG A 93 -3.36 -9.14 -0.14
CA ARG A 93 -4.01 -9.36 -1.43
C ARG A 93 -3.31 -8.62 -2.56
N GLY A 94 -2.88 -7.39 -2.29
CA GLY A 94 -2.08 -6.62 -3.25
C GLY A 94 -0.77 -7.32 -3.57
N MET A 95 -0.09 -7.88 -2.57
CA MET A 95 1.14 -8.64 -2.76
C MET A 95 0.91 -9.92 -3.56
N GLU A 96 -0.20 -10.61 -3.33
CA GLU A 96 -0.57 -11.77 -4.14
C GLU A 96 -0.78 -11.39 -5.60
N MET A 97 -1.42 -10.26 -5.85
CA MET A 97 -1.60 -9.73 -7.20
C MET A 97 -0.27 -9.47 -7.89
N ILE A 98 0.68 -8.85 -7.19
CA ILE A 98 2.03 -8.60 -7.71
C ILE A 98 2.72 -9.93 -8.03
N GLY A 99 2.63 -10.90 -7.14
CA GLY A 99 3.25 -12.21 -7.32
C GLY A 99 2.65 -13.02 -8.47
N ALA A 100 1.39 -12.75 -8.83
CA ALA A 100 0.71 -13.41 -9.95
C ALA A 100 1.07 -12.81 -11.31
N MET A 101 1.71 -11.66 -11.35
CA MET A 101 2.15 -11.00 -12.56
C MET A 101 3.56 -11.47 -12.93
#